data_5fc55f1f8d9bd9b893648ebac3b628ae
#
_entry.id   5fc55f1f8d9bd9b893648ebac3b628ae
#
_cell.length_a   1.000
_cell.length_b   1.000
_cell.length_c   1.000
_cell.angle_alpha   90.00
_cell.angle_beta   90.00
_cell.angle_gamma   90.00
#
_symmetry.space_group_name_H-M   'P 1'
#
loop_
_entity.id
_entity.type
_entity.pdbx_description
1 polymer ?
#
loop_
_entity_poly.entity_id
_entity_poly.type
_entity_poly.pdbx_seq_one_letter_code
_entity_poly.pdbx_strand_id
1 'polypeptide(L)'
;MKSVTVEQGKNAQNGQKASKGGASRTNGKSGVAAAGQRDKSQSDANVLLSTLIAFKRGDFSVRMPVDQTGLEGKIADALNDVLELNQKMVSEFQRISRLVGKDGKITQRASIGSVSGAWADCVESVNSLIGDLVQPSTEVARVIGAVAKGDLSQNMSLEVDGRPLRGEFLHTARVVNTMVQQLNSFASEVTRVAREVGTEGKLGGQAVVPGVAGTWRDLTESVNSMASNLTNQVRNIAEVTTAVARGDLSRKITVDRKSVV
;
A
#
# COMPACT_ATOMS: atom_id res chain seq x y z
N MET A 1 -28.84 33.22 -31.38
CA MET A 1 -28.96 34.49 -32.17
C MET A 1 -27.77 34.65 -33.05
N LYS A 2 -27.87 34.43 -34.25
CA LYS A 2 -27.66 35.10 -35.55
C LYS A 2 -27.53 34.06 -36.64
N SER A 3 -28.62 33.98 -37.37
CA SER A 3 -28.78 33.37 -38.68
C SER A 3 -28.21 34.32 -39.77
N VAL A 4 -27.64 33.75 -40.84
CA VAL A 4 -27.56 34.35 -42.16
C VAL A 4 -27.59 33.20 -43.16
N THR A 5 -28.60 32.91 -43.77
CA THR A 5 -29.39 33.17 -44.99
C THR A 5 -28.56 33.17 -46.28
N VAL A 6 -28.75 32.09 -47.05
CA VAL A 6 -29.04 31.88 -48.49
C VAL A 6 -28.64 33.02 -49.49
N GLU A 7 -27.94 32.61 -50.54
CA GLU A 7 -28.26 33.17 -51.87
C GLU A 7 -28.10 32.11 -53.00
N GLN A 8 -29.16 31.97 -53.78
CA GLN A 8 -29.26 31.24 -55.04
C GLN A 8 -28.87 32.19 -56.19
N GLY A 9 -28.12 31.65 -57.15
CA GLY A 9 -27.92 32.33 -58.43
C GLY A 9 -28.12 31.35 -59.59
N LYS A 10 -29.14 31.59 -60.35
CA LYS A 10 -29.56 30.83 -61.57
C LYS A 10 -28.89 31.41 -62.82
N ASN A 11 -28.86 30.55 -63.88
CA ASN A 11 -28.89 30.80 -65.34
C ASN A 11 -27.52 30.95 -66.06
N ALA A 12 -27.29 30.42 -67.22
CA ALA A 12 -28.14 30.16 -68.38
C ALA A 12 -27.45 29.22 -69.40
N GLN A 13 -28.29 28.64 -70.22
CA GLN A 13 -28.02 27.83 -71.45
C GLN A 13 -27.14 28.55 -72.48
N ASN A 14 -26.29 27.83 -73.24
CA ASN A 14 -26.56 27.58 -74.67
C ASN A 14 -25.32 27.00 -75.43
N GLY A 15 -25.55 26.11 -76.38
CA GLY A 15 -24.70 26.02 -77.57
C GLY A 15 -24.25 24.61 -77.96
N GLN A 16 -25.09 23.88 -78.74
CA GLN A 16 -24.71 22.74 -79.54
C GLN A 16 -23.54 23.03 -80.51
N LYS A 17 -22.62 22.08 -80.69
CA LYS A 17 -22.24 21.57 -82.01
C LYS A 17 -21.51 20.23 -81.92
N ALA A 18 -22.03 19.29 -82.72
CA ALA A 18 -21.49 17.97 -82.93
C ALA A 18 -20.19 17.99 -83.77
N SER A 19 -19.26 17.10 -83.49
CA SER A 19 -18.29 16.60 -84.41
C SER A 19 -17.98 15.13 -84.13
N LYS A 20 -18.19 14.34 -85.17
CA LYS A 20 -17.87 12.89 -85.25
C LYS A 20 -16.38 12.70 -85.29
N GLY A 21 -15.90 11.59 -84.75
CA GLY A 21 -14.71 10.92 -85.22
C GLY A 21 -13.84 10.25 -84.15
N GLY A 22 -13.69 8.97 -84.25
CA GLY A 22 -12.50 8.32 -83.71
C GLY A 22 -12.71 7.32 -82.59
N ALA A 23 -13.06 6.07 -82.96
CA ALA A 23 -12.93 4.95 -82.03
C ALA A 23 -11.46 4.69 -81.70
N SER A 24 -11.10 4.72 -80.44
CA SER A 24 -9.91 4.04 -79.95
C SER A 24 -10.27 3.17 -78.70
N ARG A 25 -10.29 1.90 -78.96
CA ARG A 25 -10.36 0.85 -77.95
C ARG A 25 -9.00 0.75 -77.29
N THR A 26 -8.78 1.34 -76.15
CA THR A 26 -7.77 0.94 -75.19
C THR A 26 -8.18 1.42 -73.80
N ASN A 27 -8.32 0.50 -72.91
CA ASN A 27 -8.21 0.60 -71.46
C ASN A 27 -9.37 -0.01 -70.65
N GLY A 28 -9.60 -1.29 -70.86
CA GLY A 28 -10.40 -2.08 -69.92
C GLY A 28 -9.63 -2.65 -68.73
N LYS A 29 -8.29 -2.48 -68.64
CA LYS A 29 -7.48 -3.11 -67.56
C LYS A 29 -7.12 -2.22 -66.38
N SER A 30 -7.09 -0.90 -66.52
CA SER A 30 -6.75 0.01 -65.42
C SER A 30 -7.91 0.32 -64.47
N GLY A 31 -9.15 0.22 -64.92
CA GLY A 31 -10.32 0.47 -64.05
C GLY A 31 -10.63 -0.63 -63.06
N VAL A 32 -10.38 -1.88 -63.40
CA VAL A 32 -10.64 -3.05 -62.53
C VAL A 32 -9.60 -3.12 -61.40
N ALA A 33 -8.33 -2.80 -61.69
CA ALA A 33 -7.27 -2.78 -60.67
C ALA A 33 -7.47 -1.62 -59.66
N ALA A 34 -7.92 -0.46 -60.13
CA ALA A 34 -8.21 0.69 -59.23
C ALA A 34 -9.45 0.51 -58.37
N ALA A 35 -10.48 -0.21 -58.84
CA ALA A 35 -11.68 -0.56 -58.10
C ALA A 35 -11.39 -1.60 -56.99
N GLY A 36 -10.59 -2.66 -57.30
CA GLY A 36 -10.20 -3.67 -56.33
C GLY A 36 -9.27 -3.12 -55.24
N GLN A 37 -8.44 -2.11 -55.55
CA GLN A 37 -7.54 -1.49 -54.61
C GLN A 37 -8.27 -0.53 -53.67
N ARG A 38 -9.33 0.15 -54.14
CA ARG A 38 -10.23 0.97 -53.29
C ARG A 38 -11.07 0.12 -52.34
N ASP A 39 -11.57 -1.03 -52.80
CA ASP A 39 -12.38 -1.93 -51.98
C ASP A 39 -11.54 -2.58 -50.86
N LYS A 40 -10.31 -2.96 -51.16
CA LYS A 40 -9.36 -3.46 -50.15
C LYS A 40 -9.00 -2.39 -49.12
N SER A 41 -8.68 -1.17 -49.53
CA SER A 41 -8.36 -0.05 -48.62
C SER A 41 -9.53 0.32 -47.70
N GLN A 42 -10.76 0.26 -48.25
CA GLN A 42 -11.98 0.50 -47.40
C GLN A 42 -12.21 -0.63 -46.40
N SER A 43 -11.92 -1.88 -46.74
CA SER A 43 -11.98 -3.01 -45.83
C SER A 43 -10.94 -2.88 -44.72
N ASP A 44 -9.71 -2.52 -45.04
CA ASP A 44 -8.62 -2.35 -44.04
C ASP A 44 -8.90 -1.19 -43.08
N ALA A 45 -9.46 -0.08 -43.56
CA ALA A 45 -9.92 1.02 -42.73
C ALA A 45 -11.04 0.63 -41.76
N ASN A 46 -11.97 -0.22 -42.16
CA ASN A 46 -13.04 -0.74 -41.30
C ASN A 46 -12.49 -1.65 -40.19
N VAL A 47 -11.49 -2.50 -40.51
CA VAL A 47 -10.81 -3.34 -39.51
C VAL A 47 -10.06 -2.50 -38.51
N LEU A 48 -9.33 -1.48 -38.96
CA LEU A 48 -8.64 -0.53 -38.09
C LEU A 48 -9.63 0.17 -37.16
N LEU A 49 -10.73 0.68 -37.70
CA LEU A 49 -11.77 1.37 -36.90
C LEU A 49 -12.37 0.42 -35.86
N SER A 50 -12.72 -0.83 -36.24
CA SER A 50 -13.27 -1.80 -35.30
C SER A 50 -12.29 -2.16 -34.18
N THR A 51 -11.00 -2.32 -34.50
CA THR A 51 -9.92 -2.57 -33.53
C THR A 51 -9.74 -1.38 -32.56
N LEU A 52 -9.75 -0.15 -33.08
CA LEU A 52 -9.70 1.06 -32.25
C LEU A 52 -10.93 1.22 -31.34
N ILE A 53 -12.11 0.85 -31.81
CA ILE A 53 -13.32 0.83 -31.00
C ILE A 53 -13.24 -0.20 -29.88
N ALA A 54 -12.71 -1.39 -30.15
CA ALA A 54 -12.49 -2.43 -29.15
C ALA A 54 -11.43 -1.95 -28.12
N PHE A 55 -10.31 -1.40 -28.59
CA PHE A 55 -9.29 -0.77 -27.74
C PHE A 55 -9.89 0.32 -26.83
N LYS A 56 -10.68 1.23 -27.38
CA LYS A 56 -11.39 2.27 -26.61
C LYS A 56 -12.28 1.68 -25.50
N ARG A 57 -12.84 0.50 -25.72
CA ARG A 57 -13.68 -0.21 -24.72
C ARG A 57 -12.87 -0.99 -23.69
N GLY A 58 -11.54 -1.02 -23.82
CA GLY A 58 -10.63 -1.76 -22.94
C GLY A 58 -10.43 -3.22 -23.34
N ASP A 59 -10.87 -3.62 -24.53
CA ASP A 59 -10.55 -4.95 -25.08
C ASP A 59 -9.18 -4.91 -25.76
N PHE A 60 -8.17 -5.36 -25.06
CA PHE A 60 -6.79 -5.43 -25.54
C PHE A 60 -6.44 -6.80 -26.15
N SER A 61 -7.42 -7.70 -26.26
CA SER A 61 -7.22 -9.02 -26.87
C SER A 61 -7.31 -9.02 -28.40
N VAL A 62 -7.94 -8.00 -28.98
CA VAL A 62 -8.07 -7.81 -30.43
C VAL A 62 -6.72 -7.58 -31.09
N ARG A 63 -6.60 -7.95 -32.37
CA ARG A 63 -5.39 -7.73 -33.16
C ARG A 63 -5.74 -7.31 -34.59
N MET A 64 -4.91 -6.44 -35.14
CA MET A 64 -4.89 -6.16 -36.57
C MET A 64 -4.28 -7.36 -37.32
N PRO A 65 -4.73 -7.61 -38.59
CA PRO A 65 -4.12 -8.62 -39.44
C PRO A 65 -2.62 -8.36 -39.65
N VAL A 66 -1.82 -9.43 -39.65
CA VAL A 66 -0.35 -9.36 -39.78
C VAL A 66 0.16 -9.51 -41.22
N ASP A 67 -0.75 -9.71 -42.17
CA ASP A 67 -0.45 -9.91 -43.60
C ASP A 67 -0.46 -8.59 -44.40
N GLN A 68 -0.66 -7.47 -43.76
CA GLN A 68 -0.65 -6.14 -44.39
C GLN A 68 0.77 -5.68 -44.66
N THR A 69 0.97 -4.97 -45.78
CA THR A 69 2.28 -4.47 -46.23
C THR A 69 2.28 -2.96 -46.40
N GLY A 70 3.48 -2.36 -46.52
CA GLY A 70 3.60 -0.91 -46.67
C GLY A 70 3.25 -0.11 -45.41
N LEU A 71 2.57 1.02 -45.57
CA LEU A 71 2.19 1.88 -44.45
C LEU A 71 1.11 1.23 -43.57
N GLU A 72 0.16 0.55 -44.18
CA GLU A 72 -0.93 -0.13 -43.47
C GLU A 72 -0.39 -1.25 -42.57
N GLY A 73 0.59 -2.03 -43.02
CA GLY A 73 1.27 -3.03 -42.19
C GLY A 73 2.00 -2.41 -40.99
N LYS A 74 2.71 -1.30 -41.21
CA LYS A 74 3.38 -0.57 -40.10
C LYS A 74 2.40 -0.04 -39.06
N ILE A 75 1.22 0.41 -39.48
CA ILE A 75 0.16 0.86 -38.57
C ILE A 75 -0.39 -0.34 -37.78
N ALA A 76 -0.62 -1.48 -38.50
CA ALA A 76 -1.11 -2.69 -37.83
C ALA A 76 -0.12 -3.21 -36.77
N ASP A 77 1.17 -3.30 -37.13
CA ASP A 77 2.23 -3.70 -36.19
C ASP A 77 2.30 -2.78 -34.98
N ALA A 78 2.37 -1.46 -35.21
CA ALA A 78 2.44 -0.50 -34.12
C ALA A 78 1.21 -0.54 -33.20
N LEU A 79 0.00 -0.73 -33.77
CA LEU A 79 -1.21 -0.88 -32.96
C LEU A 79 -1.24 -2.20 -32.20
N ASN A 80 -0.79 -3.29 -32.82
CA ASN A 80 -0.67 -4.58 -32.14
C ASN A 80 0.33 -4.53 -30.99
N ASP A 81 1.45 -3.83 -31.11
CA ASP A 81 2.43 -3.61 -30.04
C ASP A 81 1.80 -2.85 -28.86
N VAL A 82 1.04 -1.78 -29.14
CA VAL A 82 0.32 -1.01 -28.12
C VAL A 82 -0.73 -1.89 -27.42
N LEU A 83 -1.50 -2.68 -28.15
CA LEU A 83 -2.49 -3.60 -27.59
C LEU A 83 -1.83 -4.66 -26.69
N GLU A 84 -0.71 -5.23 -27.14
CA GLU A 84 0.05 -6.22 -26.36
C GLU A 84 0.60 -5.63 -25.06
N LEU A 85 1.17 -4.43 -25.09
CA LEU A 85 1.67 -3.75 -23.91
C LEU A 85 0.55 -3.47 -22.91
N ASN A 86 -0.61 -2.99 -23.37
CA ASN A 86 -1.78 -2.78 -22.51
C ASN A 86 -2.26 -4.10 -21.88
N GLN A 87 -2.35 -5.16 -22.67
CA GLN A 87 -2.76 -6.48 -22.19
C GLN A 87 -1.79 -7.01 -21.13
N LYS A 88 -0.47 -6.90 -21.36
CA LYS A 88 0.59 -7.27 -20.41
C LYS A 88 0.47 -6.48 -19.13
N MET A 89 0.25 -5.15 -19.20
CA MET A 89 0.10 -4.29 -18.03
C MET A 89 -1.10 -4.69 -17.18
N VAL A 90 -2.27 -4.87 -17.80
CA VAL A 90 -3.48 -5.30 -17.07
C VAL A 90 -3.27 -6.65 -16.39
N SER A 91 -2.72 -7.63 -17.11
CA SER A 91 -2.45 -8.97 -16.56
C SER A 91 -1.47 -8.92 -15.41
N GLU A 92 -0.42 -8.09 -15.52
CA GLU A 92 0.59 -7.93 -14.49
C GLU A 92 0.05 -7.24 -13.24
N PHE A 93 -0.76 -6.20 -13.40
CA PHE A 93 -1.39 -5.53 -12.25
C PHE A 93 -2.39 -6.45 -11.54
N GLN A 94 -3.14 -7.27 -12.28
CA GLN A 94 -4.00 -8.29 -11.69
C GLN A 94 -3.18 -9.35 -10.94
N ARG A 95 -2.03 -9.79 -11.50
CA ARG A 95 -1.11 -10.72 -10.84
C ARG A 95 -0.60 -10.14 -9.52
N ILE A 96 -0.10 -8.90 -9.55
CA ILE A 96 0.43 -8.20 -8.37
C ILE A 96 -0.67 -7.97 -7.33
N SER A 97 -1.84 -7.50 -7.73
CA SER A 97 -2.98 -7.30 -6.83
C SER A 97 -3.34 -8.59 -6.08
N ARG A 98 -3.30 -9.74 -6.76
CA ARG A 98 -3.55 -11.04 -6.13
C ARG A 98 -2.39 -11.44 -5.20
N LEU A 99 -1.14 -11.43 -5.71
CA LEU A 99 0.01 -11.94 -4.96
C LEU A 99 0.35 -11.07 -3.76
N VAL A 100 0.40 -9.75 -3.93
CA VAL A 100 0.73 -8.83 -2.85
C VAL A 100 -0.48 -8.57 -1.96
N GLY A 101 -1.63 -8.24 -2.57
CA GLY A 101 -2.81 -7.81 -1.82
C GLY A 101 -3.59 -8.93 -1.15
N LYS A 102 -3.68 -10.13 -1.79
CA LYS A 102 -4.48 -11.24 -1.24
C LYS A 102 -3.62 -12.35 -0.63
N ASP A 103 -2.53 -12.72 -1.32
CA ASP A 103 -1.68 -13.82 -0.87
C ASP A 103 -0.59 -13.37 0.11
N GLY A 104 -0.45 -12.07 0.39
CA GLY A 104 0.54 -11.50 1.31
C GLY A 104 2.01 -11.66 0.86
N LYS A 105 2.25 -11.92 -0.43
CA LYS A 105 3.62 -12.06 -0.98
C LYS A 105 4.23 -10.69 -1.26
N ILE A 106 4.52 -9.97 -0.22
CA ILE A 106 4.91 -8.55 -0.22
C ILE A 106 6.24 -8.23 -0.93
N THR A 107 7.06 -9.24 -1.22
CA THR A 107 8.33 -9.06 -1.95
C THR A 107 8.15 -9.03 -3.47
N GLN A 108 6.97 -9.35 -3.97
CA GLN A 108 6.70 -9.34 -5.39
C GLN A 108 6.63 -7.91 -5.96
N ARG A 109 7.11 -7.78 -7.19
CA ARG A 109 7.10 -6.50 -7.93
C ARG A 109 6.51 -6.72 -9.31
N ALA A 110 5.91 -5.65 -9.86
CA ALA A 110 5.39 -5.62 -11.22
C ALA A 110 6.53 -5.55 -12.24
N SER A 111 6.39 -6.28 -13.36
CA SER A 111 7.29 -6.21 -14.49
C SER A 111 6.56 -6.61 -15.77
N ILE A 112 6.66 -5.79 -16.80
CA ILE A 112 6.10 -6.05 -18.14
C ILE A 112 7.18 -6.23 -19.20
N GLY A 113 8.41 -6.50 -18.78
CA GLY A 113 9.59 -6.62 -19.64
C GLY A 113 10.30 -5.30 -19.87
N SER A 114 11.11 -5.23 -20.92
CA SER A 114 11.85 -4.02 -21.27
C SER A 114 10.93 -3.01 -21.94
N VAL A 115 10.53 -2.00 -21.19
CA VAL A 115 9.69 -0.88 -21.66
C VAL A 115 10.34 0.46 -21.32
N SER A 116 9.91 1.52 -21.97
CA SER A 116 10.45 2.87 -21.78
C SER A 116 9.33 3.91 -21.69
N GLY A 117 9.67 5.15 -21.30
CA GLY A 117 8.74 6.26 -21.19
C GLY A 117 7.61 5.97 -20.19
N ALA A 118 6.42 6.46 -20.44
CA ALA A 118 5.29 6.38 -19.53
C ALA A 118 4.91 4.94 -19.08
N TRP A 119 5.23 3.93 -19.89
CA TRP A 119 5.02 2.53 -19.52
C TRP A 119 5.94 2.10 -18.37
N ALA A 120 7.23 2.46 -18.45
CA ALA A 120 8.19 2.22 -17.38
C ALA A 120 7.82 2.99 -16.12
N ASP A 121 7.46 4.28 -16.25
CA ASP A 121 7.07 5.15 -15.15
C ASP A 121 5.85 4.62 -14.40
N CYS A 122 4.88 4.03 -15.13
CA CYS A 122 3.69 3.42 -14.55
C CYS A 122 4.04 2.19 -13.68
N VAL A 123 4.89 1.31 -14.20
CA VAL A 123 5.34 0.11 -13.46
C VAL A 123 6.18 0.51 -12.24
N GLU A 124 7.07 1.49 -12.39
CA GLU A 124 7.88 2.01 -11.29
C GLU A 124 7.03 2.66 -10.20
N SER A 125 6.02 3.44 -10.60
CA SER A 125 5.07 4.06 -9.66
C SER A 125 4.32 3.00 -8.83
N VAL A 126 3.87 1.91 -9.45
CA VAL A 126 3.22 0.81 -8.75
C VAL A 126 4.21 0.09 -7.80
N ASN A 127 5.43 -0.14 -8.24
CA ASN A 127 6.47 -0.77 -7.42
C ASN A 127 6.89 0.10 -6.23
N SER A 128 6.98 1.42 -6.43
CA SER A 128 7.22 2.39 -5.35
C SER A 128 6.07 2.39 -4.35
N LEU A 129 4.83 2.43 -4.82
CA LEU A 129 3.65 2.35 -3.95
C LEU A 129 3.66 1.07 -3.09
N ILE A 130 3.99 -0.09 -3.69
CA ILE A 130 4.13 -1.34 -2.94
C ILE A 130 5.22 -1.22 -1.88
N GLY A 131 6.38 -0.68 -2.22
CA GLY A 131 7.49 -0.45 -1.28
C GLY A 131 7.09 0.44 -0.11
N ASP A 132 6.47 1.58 -0.41
CA ASP A 132 6.04 2.58 0.58
C ASP A 132 4.97 2.05 1.56
N LEU A 133 4.16 1.06 1.14
CA LEU A 133 3.19 0.39 2.01
C LEU A 133 3.79 -0.79 2.81
N VAL A 134 4.66 -1.56 2.17
CA VAL A 134 5.22 -2.79 2.74
C VAL A 134 6.27 -2.49 3.81
N GLN A 135 7.13 -1.52 3.58
CA GLN A 135 8.26 -1.22 4.44
C GLN A 135 7.83 -0.83 5.87
N PRO A 136 6.91 0.14 6.08
CA PRO A 136 6.42 0.46 7.42
C PRO A 136 5.68 -0.70 8.08
N SER A 137 4.91 -1.48 7.31
CA SER A 137 4.18 -2.64 7.83
C SER A 137 5.13 -3.73 8.34
N THR A 138 6.24 -3.95 7.65
CA THR A 138 7.29 -4.91 8.06
C THR A 138 7.99 -4.43 9.32
N GLU A 139 8.26 -3.13 9.45
CA GLU A 139 8.86 -2.55 10.66
C GLU A 139 7.94 -2.70 11.88
N VAL A 140 6.64 -2.47 11.74
CA VAL A 140 5.65 -2.74 12.79
C VAL A 140 5.72 -4.21 13.21
N ALA A 141 5.70 -5.14 12.27
CA ALA A 141 5.77 -6.58 12.55
C ALA A 141 7.10 -6.95 13.25
N ARG A 142 8.22 -6.35 12.86
CA ARG A 142 9.53 -6.55 13.49
C ARG A 142 9.52 -6.13 14.95
N VAL A 143 9.03 -4.92 15.24
CA VAL A 143 9.00 -4.38 16.61
C VAL A 143 8.03 -5.17 17.49
N ILE A 144 6.82 -5.49 17.01
CA ILE A 144 5.86 -6.33 17.75
C ILE A 144 6.44 -7.72 18.01
N GLY A 145 7.14 -8.30 17.02
CA GLY A 145 7.82 -9.58 17.17
C GLY A 145 8.95 -9.56 18.21
N ALA A 146 9.65 -8.44 18.37
CA ALA A 146 10.64 -8.23 19.43
C ALA A 146 9.97 -8.14 20.81
N VAL A 147 8.91 -7.34 20.93
CA VAL A 147 8.10 -7.23 22.15
C VAL A 147 7.57 -8.59 22.59
N ALA A 148 7.06 -9.40 21.68
CA ALA A 148 6.56 -10.74 21.95
C ALA A 148 7.64 -11.70 22.52
N LYS A 149 8.93 -11.41 22.24
CA LYS A 149 10.08 -12.14 22.78
C LYS A 149 10.64 -11.53 24.06
N GLY A 150 10.03 -10.45 24.57
CA GLY A 150 10.49 -9.69 25.74
C GLY A 150 11.60 -8.68 25.43
N ASP A 151 11.97 -8.46 24.17
CA ASP A 151 12.91 -7.41 23.79
C ASP A 151 12.15 -6.08 23.61
N LEU A 152 12.23 -5.26 24.66
CA LEU A 152 11.61 -3.93 24.73
C LEU A 152 12.59 -2.80 24.35
N SER A 153 13.75 -3.14 23.79
CA SER A 153 14.75 -2.15 23.34
C SER A 153 14.49 -1.64 21.91
N GLN A 154 13.66 -2.34 21.16
CA GLN A 154 13.41 -2.06 19.75
C GLN A 154 12.37 -0.96 19.56
N ASN A 155 12.66 -0.05 18.65
CA ASN A 155 11.75 1.00 18.23
C ASN A 155 11.55 0.95 16.72
N MET A 156 10.38 1.44 16.28
CA MET A 156 10.11 1.67 14.87
C MET A 156 10.82 2.95 14.42
N SER A 157 11.53 2.90 13.29
CA SER A 157 12.11 4.11 12.69
C SER A 157 11.02 5.09 12.28
N LEU A 158 11.26 6.38 12.45
CA LEU A 158 10.40 7.46 11.95
C LEU A 158 10.78 7.89 10.53
N GLU A 159 11.79 7.23 9.95
CA GLU A 159 12.27 7.47 8.59
C GLU A 159 12.43 6.14 7.85
N VAL A 160 12.15 6.17 6.56
CA VAL A 160 12.30 5.05 5.62
C VAL A 160 13.07 5.55 4.41
N ASP A 161 14.20 4.93 4.09
CA ASP A 161 15.10 5.31 2.98
C ASP A 161 15.49 6.81 3.00
N GLY A 162 15.77 7.35 4.21
CA GLY A 162 16.13 8.76 4.40
C GLY A 162 14.96 9.74 4.23
N ARG A 163 13.74 9.25 4.09
CA ARG A 163 12.52 10.07 4.01
C ARG A 163 11.72 9.93 5.32
N PRO A 164 11.33 11.03 5.97
CA PRO A 164 10.52 10.97 7.18
C PRO A 164 9.13 10.39 6.87
N LEU A 165 8.65 9.49 7.73
CA LEU A 165 7.29 8.98 7.68
C LEU A 165 6.28 10.13 7.84
N ARG A 166 5.13 10.02 7.18
CA ARG A 166 4.07 11.02 7.21
C ARG A 166 2.69 10.35 7.40
N GLY A 167 1.70 11.17 7.77
CA GLY A 167 0.32 10.72 7.88
C GLY A 167 0.16 9.54 8.83
N GLU A 168 -0.63 8.56 8.44
CA GLU A 168 -0.96 7.39 9.25
C GLU A 168 0.24 6.50 9.59
N PHE A 169 1.25 6.43 8.73
CA PHE A 169 2.47 5.67 9.04
C PHE A 169 3.27 6.30 10.16
N LEU A 170 3.39 7.64 10.17
CA LEU A 170 4.04 8.36 11.26
C LEU A 170 3.23 8.21 12.57
N HIS A 171 1.91 8.29 12.47
CA HIS A 171 1.03 8.06 13.62
C HIS A 171 1.21 6.65 14.19
N THR A 172 1.15 5.63 13.36
CA THR A 172 1.37 4.22 13.75
C THR A 172 2.73 4.02 14.40
N ALA A 173 3.80 4.57 13.81
CA ALA A 173 5.15 4.47 14.36
C ALA A 173 5.25 5.09 15.76
N ARG A 174 4.65 6.26 15.97
CA ARG A 174 4.62 6.90 17.27
C ARG A 174 3.83 6.09 18.31
N VAL A 175 2.67 5.57 17.93
CA VAL A 175 1.84 4.73 18.81
C VAL A 175 2.60 3.46 19.23
N VAL A 176 3.23 2.77 18.28
CA VAL A 176 4.04 1.58 18.56
C VAL A 176 5.21 1.92 19.49
N ASN A 177 5.95 3.00 19.21
CA ASN A 177 7.08 3.42 20.05
C ASN A 177 6.64 3.80 21.46
N THR A 178 5.50 4.51 21.60
CA THR A 178 4.93 4.84 22.91
C THR A 178 4.54 3.58 23.68
N MET A 179 3.92 2.60 23.01
CA MET A 179 3.58 1.31 23.65
C MET A 179 4.83 0.58 24.14
N VAL A 180 5.87 0.48 23.31
CA VAL A 180 7.15 -0.16 23.71
C VAL A 180 7.78 0.56 24.91
N GLN A 181 7.80 1.89 24.89
CA GLN A 181 8.34 2.70 25.97
C GLN A 181 7.57 2.49 27.29
N GLN A 182 6.24 2.45 27.24
CA GLN A 182 5.42 2.20 28.42
C GLN A 182 5.66 0.80 29.00
N LEU A 183 5.72 -0.24 28.13
CA LEU A 183 6.05 -1.61 28.51
C LEU A 183 7.43 -1.70 29.17
N ASN A 184 8.44 -1.06 28.57
CA ASN A 184 9.81 -1.06 29.10
C ASN A 184 9.89 -0.37 30.46
N SER A 185 9.25 0.81 30.59
CA SER A 185 9.19 1.53 31.88
C SER A 185 8.50 0.72 32.95
N PHE A 186 7.36 0.09 32.63
CA PHE A 186 6.63 -0.78 33.56
C PHE A 186 7.49 -1.98 34.00
N ALA A 187 8.07 -2.71 33.04
CA ALA A 187 8.90 -3.90 33.32
C ALA A 187 10.12 -3.52 34.19
N SER A 188 10.77 -2.41 33.88
CA SER A 188 11.93 -1.90 34.64
C SER A 188 11.55 -1.53 36.06
N GLU A 189 10.46 -0.80 36.24
CA GLU A 189 9.99 -0.36 37.59
C GLU A 189 9.52 -1.54 38.45
N VAL A 190 8.75 -2.48 37.87
CA VAL A 190 8.34 -3.69 38.58
C VAL A 190 9.56 -4.52 39.00
N THR A 191 10.52 -4.70 38.11
CA THR A 191 11.77 -5.43 38.42
C THR A 191 12.58 -4.72 39.52
N ARG A 192 12.67 -3.38 39.45
CA ARG A 192 13.34 -2.60 40.47
C ARG A 192 12.70 -2.78 41.86
N VAL A 193 11.36 -2.59 41.95
CA VAL A 193 10.63 -2.77 43.20
C VAL A 193 10.73 -4.18 43.74
N ALA A 194 10.61 -5.20 42.88
CA ALA A 194 10.76 -6.59 43.28
C ALA A 194 12.16 -6.89 43.82
N ARG A 195 13.22 -6.32 43.26
CA ARG A 195 14.60 -6.48 43.74
C ARG A 195 14.82 -5.74 45.05
N GLU A 196 14.41 -4.47 45.12
CA GLU A 196 14.55 -3.65 46.35
C GLU A 196 13.87 -4.27 47.56
N VAL A 197 12.61 -4.67 47.38
CA VAL A 197 11.82 -5.25 48.49
C VAL A 197 12.19 -6.70 48.77
N GLY A 198 12.34 -7.54 47.67
CA GLY A 198 12.50 -8.99 47.83
C GLY A 198 13.95 -9.44 48.10
N THR A 199 14.94 -8.72 47.56
CA THR A 199 16.35 -9.16 47.62
C THR A 199 17.21 -8.24 48.50
N GLU A 200 17.02 -6.92 48.40
CA GLU A 200 17.85 -5.94 49.11
C GLU A 200 17.28 -5.54 50.46
N GLY A 201 16.04 -5.94 50.79
CA GLY A 201 15.37 -5.57 52.04
C GLY A 201 15.08 -4.07 52.16
N LYS A 202 15.12 -3.33 51.07
CA LYS A 202 14.79 -1.89 51.02
C LYS A 202 13.29 -1.74 50.97
N LEU A 203 12.70 -1.52 52.16
CA LEU A 203 11.26 -1.42 52.31
C LEU A 203 10.75 -0.02 51.95
N GLY A 204 9.61 0.03 51.23
CA GLY A 204 8.89 1.29 50.91
C GLY A 204 9.13 1.81 49.49
N GLY A 205 9.84 1.04 48.63
CA GLY A 205 9.95 1.36 47.20
C GLY A 205 8.60 1.27 46.49
N GLN A 206 8.33 2.20 45.56
CA GLN A 206 7.12 2.22 44.74
C GLN A 206 7.52 2.32 43.26
N ALA A 207 6.78 1.64 42.40
CA ALA A 207 6.90 1.77 40.94
C ALA A 207 6.30 3.11 40.49
N VAL A 208 7.05 3.83 39.65
CA VAL A 208 6.60 5.07 39.04
C VAL A 208 6.70 4.97 37.53
N VAL A 209 5.57 4.81 36.86
CA VAL A 209 5.51 4.70 35.40
C VAL A 209 4.81 5.93 34.84
N PRO A 210 5.54 6.83 34.16
CA PRO A 210 4.96 8.05 33.63
C PRO A 210 3.98 7.79 32.48
N GLY A 211 2.89 8.54 32.42
CA GLY A 211 1.97 8.54 31.26
C GLY A 211 1.08 7.32 31.14
N VAL A 212 1.03 6.43 32.12
CA VAL A 212 0.14 5.26 32.08
C VAL A 212 -1.30 5.61 32.46
N ALA A 213 -2.24 4.94 31.82
CA ALA A 213 -3.68 5.07 32.04
C ALA A 213 -4.35 3.67 31.94
N GLY A 214 -5.62 3.60 32.40
CA GLY A 214 -6.39 2.35 32.34
C GLY A 214 -5.67 1.18 33.00
N THR A 215 -5.72 0.02 32.44
CA THR A 215 -5.15 -1.21 33.01
C THR A 215 -3.67 -1.10 33.39
N TRP A 216 -2.86 -0.32 32.69
CA TRP A 216 -1.45 -0.11 33.04
C TRP A 216 -1.28 0.62 34.37
N ARG A 217 -2.15 1.60 34.64
CA ARG A 217 -2.20 2.29 35.94
C ARG A 217 -2.62 1.32 37.02
N ASP A 218 -3.69 0.54 36.78
CA ASP A 218 -4.23 -0.40 37.78
C ASP A 218 -3.19 -1.47 38.15
N LEU A 219 -2.40 -1.96 37.17
CA LEU A 219 -1.28 -2.88 37.42
C LEU A 219 -0.18 -2.21 38.26
N THR A 220 0.20 -0.97 37.95
CA THR A 220 1.20 -0.21 38.74
C THR A 220 0.74 0.01 40.17
N GLU A 221 -0.52 0.39 40.36
CA GLU A 221 -1.12 0.56 41.67
C GLU A 221 -1.20 -0.74 42.48
N SER A 222 -1.50 -1.87 41.80
CA SER A 222 -1.51 -3.21 42.40
C SER A 222 -0.11 -3.63 42.89
N VAL A 223 0.92 -3.38 42.09
CA VAL A 223 2.33 -3.61 42.46
C VAL A 223 2.71 -2.76 43.67
N ASN A 224 2.33 -1.47 43.67
CA ASN A 224 2.61 -0.56 44.76
C ASN A 224 1.88 -0.96 46.08
N SER A 225 0.64 -1.39 45.95
CA SER A 225 -0.14 -1.92 47.08
C SER A 225 0.52 -3.19 47.67
N MET A 226 0.93 -4.13 46.83
CA MET A 226 1.64 -5.31 47.26
C MET A 226 2.96 -4.98 47.96
N ALA A 227 3.79 -4.08 47.43
CA ALA A 227 5.05 -3.62 48.03
C ALA A 227 4.82 -2.94 49.38
N SER A 228 3.79 -2.11 49.46
CA SER A 228 3.40 -1.43 50.74
C SER A 228 2.95 -2.43 51.80
N ASN A 229 2.09 -3.39 51.42
CA ASN A 229 1.61 -4.41 52.35
C ASN A 229 2.76 -5.26 52.88
N LEU A 230 3.67 -5.72 52.00
CA LEU A 230 4.85 -6.47 52.42
C LEU A 230 5.76 -5.66 53.34
N THR A 231 5.99 -4.37 53.03
CA THR A 231 6.74 -3.45 53.86
C THR A 231 6.14 -3.34 55.27
N ASN A 232 4.84 -3.15 55.37
CA ASN A 232 4.14 -2.99 56.67
C ASN A 232 4.19 -4.29 57.50
N GLN A 233 4.02 -5.44 56.83
CA GLN A 233 4.11 -6.76 57.50
C GLN A 233 5.52 -7.01 58.06
N VAL A 234 6.57 -6.79 57.27
CA VAL A 234 7.96 -6.98 57.73
C VAL A 234 8.31 -6.02 58.85
N ARG A 235 7.90 -4.74 58.79
CA ARG A 235 8.11 -3.77 59.91
C ARG A 235 7.38 -4.20 61.17
N ASN A 236 6.14 -4.65 61.08
CA ASN A 236 5.39 -5.13 62.22
C ASN A 236 6.06 -6.32 62.89
N ILE A 237 6.52 -7.31 62.07
CA ILE A 237 7.27 -8.46 62.60
C ILE A 237 8.55 -8.00 63.31
N ALA A 238 9.33 -7.10 62.70
CA ALA A 238 10.57 -6.55 63.29
C ALA A 238 10.30 -5.83 64.62
N GLU A 239 9.24 -4.99 64.70
CA GLU A 239 8.83 -4.30 65.93
C GLU A 239 8.45 -5.28 67.03
N VAL A 240 7.60 -6.28 66.74
CA VAL A 240 7.18 -7.28 67.73
C VAL A 240 8.37 -8.15 68.17
N THR A 241 9.22 -8.56 67.27
CA THR A 241 10.42 -9.35 67.59
C THR A 241 11.38 -8.54 68.46
N THR A 242 11.57 -7.27 68.18
CA THR A 242 12.39 -6.36 69.03
C THR A 242 11.77 -6.15 70.42
N ALA A 243 10.45 -5.99 70.52
CA ALA A 243 9.76 -5.90 71.79
C ALA A 243 9.93 -7.18 72.63
N VAL A 244 9.74 -8.34 72.06
CA VAL A 244 9.95 -9.65 72.70
C VAL A 244 11.41 -9.77 73.18
N ALA A 245 12.41 -9.39 72.38
CA ALA A 245 13.82 -9.41 72.77
C ALA A 245 14.11 -8.48 73.97
N ARG A 246 13.31 -7.48 74.19
CA ARG A 246 13.38 -6.55 75.36
C ARG A 246 12.54 -6.99 76.58
N GLY A 247 11.84 -8.15 76.48
CA GLY A 247 10.99 -8.70 77.54
C GLY A 247 9.54 -8.21 77.52
N ASP A 248 9.14 -7.40 76.50
CA ASP A 248 7.75 -6.99 76.32
C ASP A 248 6.98 -8.03 75.48
N LEU A 249 6.26 -8.93 76.23
CA LEU A 249 5.42 -9.96 75.64
C LEU A 249 3.98 -9.51 75.36
N SER A 250 3.65 -8.26 75.53
CA SER A 250 2.30 -7.73 75.30
C SER A 250 2.01 -7.49 73.79
N ARG A 251 3.02 -7.33 72.99
CA ARG A 251 2.90 -7.06 71.55
C ARG A 251 2.52 -8.32 70.77
N LYS A 252 1.62 -8.14 69.81
CA LYS A 252 1.15 -9.22 68.91
C LYS A 252 1.43 -8.83 67.46
N ILE A 253 1.79 -9.81 66.62
CA ILE A 253 1.86 -9.63 65.17
C ILE A 253 0.43 -9.47 64.66
N THR A 254 0.15 -8.31 64.04
CA THR A 254 -1.13 -8.00 63.40
C THR A 254 -0.96 -8.22 61.89
N VAL A 255 -1.50 -9.33 61.38
CA VAL A 255 -1.58 -9.56 59.92
C VAL A 255 -2.90 -8.93 59.45
N ASP A 256 -2.82 -7.95 58.60
CA ASP A 256 -4.03 -7.38 57.99
C ASP A 256 -4.65 -8.40 57.05
N ARG A 257 -5.77 -9.03 57.46
CA ARG A 257 -6.50 -10.05 56.72
C ARG A 257 -7.33 -9.49 55.55
N LYS A 258 -7.27 -8.17 55.28
CA LYS A 258 -8.08 -7.52 54.25
C LYS A 258 -7.59 -7.73 52.82
N SER A 259 -6.50 -8.48 52.57
CA SER A 259 -5.96 -8.72 51.25
C SER A 259 -6.15 -10.15 50.74
N VAL A 260 -7.11 -10.91 51.26
CA VAL A 260 -7.48 -12.22 50.75
C VAL A 260 -8.99 -12.18 50.41
N VAL A 261 -9.31 -11.59 49.26
CA VAL A 261 -10.50 -11.88 48.45
C VAL A 261 -10.13 -11.68 46.98
#